data_2a778949bfa28859ff600859fcf9b677
#
_entry.id   2a778949bfa28859ff600859fcf9b677
#
_cell.length_a   1.000
_cell.length_b   1.000
_cell.length_c   1.000
_cell.angle_alpha   90.00
_cell.angle_beta   90.00
_cell.angle_gamma   90.00
#
_symmetry.space_group_name_H-M   'P 1'
#
loop_
_entity.id
_entity.type
_entity.pdbx_description
1 polymer ?
#
loop_
_entity_poly.entity_id
_entity_poly.type
_entity_poly.pdbx_seq_one_letter_code
_entity_poly.pdbx_strand_id
1 'polypeptide(L)'
;IQFGPKVLVAVAIIVAGIYTGRWAGRIIDGGLRKFDLEPPVRQLLVRIVWIFVMGLFAIMALQNLGVELLPLIAGLGVAGAGIALAMQGVLGNMVAGLTIIFTKPFRVGEYISIASEEGQVENISLFSTVLSHPDLSQVVIPNRKIVGEILHNYGKIRQLDVMVGVAYDTDLNKALSAIDEV
;
A
#
# COMPACT_ATOMS: atom_id res chain seq x y z
N ILE A 1 -16.19 42.29 28.98
CA ILE A 1 -14.81 42.85 28.93
C ILE A 1 -13.72 41.75 28.88
N GLN A 2 -14.06 40.52 28.55
CA GLN A 2 -13.07 39.43 28.50
C GLN A 2 -12.68 39.00 27.05
N PHE A 3 -13.12 39.71 26.04
CA PHE A 3 -12.88 39.34 24.65
C PHE A 3 -11.45 39.63 24.18
N GLY A 4 -10.87 40.76 24.62
CA GLY A 4 -9.52 41.16 24.22
C GLY A 4 -8.43 40.15 24.57
N PRO A 5 -8.34 39.67 25.83
CA PRO A 5 -7.35 38.66 26.22
C PRO A 5 -7.51 37.32 25.43
N LYS A 6 -8.75 36.88 25.16
CA LYS A 6 -9.00 35.64 24.41
C LYS A 6 -8.53 35.74 22.96
N VAL A 7 -8.73 36.91 22.31
CA VAL A 7 -8.25 37.15 20.94
C VAL A 7 -6.73 37.12 20.91
N LEU A 8 -6.05 37.75 21.86
CA LEU A 8 -4.59 37.72 21.93
C LEU A 8 -4.05 36.29 22.08
N VAL A 9 -4.68 35.49 22.96
CA VAL A 9 -4.32 34.09 23.14
C VAL A 9 -4.56 33.26 21.89
N ALA A 10 -5.72 33.47 21.19
CA ALA A 10 -6.01 32.78 19.95
C ALA A 10 -4.99 33.11 18.85
N VAL A 11 -4.58 34.38 18.74
CA VAL A 11 -3.52 34.80 17.81
C VAL A 11 -2.19 34.13 18.18
N ALA A 12 -1.82 34.10 19.47
CA ALA A 12 -0.61 33.43 19.92
C ALA A 12 -0.63 31.92 19.58
N ILE A 13 -1.77 31.25 19.74
CA ILE A 13 -1.95 29.83 19.36
C ILE A 13 -1.72 29.65 17.86
N ILE A 14 -2.31 30.48 17.00
CA ILE A 14 -2.14 30.41 15.54
C ILE A 14 -0.66 30.64 15.15
N VAL A 15 -0.02 31.65 15.75
CA VAL A 15 1.39 31.92 15.53
C VAL A 15 2.25 30.72 15.94
N ALA A 16 1.98 30.13 17.11
CA ALA A 16 2.65 28.90 17.55
C ALA A 16 2.42 27.75 16.56
N GLY A 17 1.20 27.62 16.01
CA GLY A 17 0.87 26.64 14.97
C GLY A 17 1.69 26.81 13.69
N ILE A 18 1.90 28.04 13.23
CA ILE A 18 2.74 28.33 12.05
C ILE A 18 4.19 27.89 12.30
N TYR A 19 4.75 28.21 13.46
CA TYR A 19 6.13 27.85 13.80
C TYR A 19 6.27 26.31 13.95
N THR A 20 5.34 25.68 14.67
CA THR A 20 5.33 24.22 14.87
C THR A 20 5.12 23.49 13.55
N GLY A 21 4.19 23.94 12.71
CA GLY A 21 3.94 23.36 11.40
C GLY A 21 5.15 23.46 10.46
N ARG A 22 5.84 24.61 10.46
CA ARG A 22 7.09 24.78 9.68
C ARG A 22 8.22 23.92 10.23
N TRP A 23 8.31 23.77 11.54
CA TRP A 23 9.33 22.93 12.20
C TRP A 23 9.07 21.44 11.91
N ALA A 24 7.83 20.96 12.07
CA ALA A 24 7.43 19.60 11.71
C ALA A 24 7.69 19.30 10.21
N GLY A 25 7.31 20.23 9.34
CA GLY A 25 7.58 20.11 7.91
C GLY A 25 9.07 19.98 7.57
N ARG A 26 9.95 20.71 8.26
CA ARG A 26 11.42 20.61 8.07
C ARG A 26 11.97 19.27 8.54
N ILE A 27 11.48 18.76 9.67
CA ILE A 27 11.91 17.44 10.18
C ILE A 27 11.53 16.35 9.17
N ILE A 28 10.30 16.39 8.68
CA ILE A 28 9.79 15.41 7.70
C ILE A 28 10.55 15.55 6.38
N ASP A 29 10.74 16.76 5.85
CA ASP A 29 11.54 16.97 4.65
C ASP A 29 12.96 16.40 4.80
N GLY A 30 13.61 16.65 5.94
CA GLY A 30 14.92 16.09 6.26
C GLY A 30 14.97 14.57 6.32
N GLY A 31 13.92 13.95 6.91
CA GLY A 31 13.77 12.49 6.96
C GLY A 31 13.53 11.88 5.57
N LEU A 32 12.65 12.50 4.79
CA LEU A 32 12.27 12.02 3.46
C LEU A 32 13.40 12.18 2.41
N ARG A 33 14.38 13.03 2.64
CA ARG A 33 15.58 13.13 1.77
C ARG A 33 16.44 11.87 1.74
N LYS A 34 16.31 11.00 2.73
CA LYS A 34 17.00 9.71 2.78
C LYS A 34 16.35 8.64 1.90
N PHE A 35 15.09 8.86 1.54
CA PHE A 35 14.36 8.02 0.61
C PHE A 35 14.38 8.74 -0.75
N ASP A 36 14.70 8.03 -1.80
CA ASP A 36 14.84 8.55 -3.18
C ASP A 36 13.46 8.94 -3.78
N LEU A 37 12.72 9.79 -3.03
CA LEU A 37 11.39 10.24 -3.41
C LEU A 37 11.48 11.44 -4.36
N GLU A 38 10.66 11.41 -5.40
CA GLU A 38 10.53 12.53 -6.32
C GLU A 38 10.13 13.83 -5.59
N PRO A 39 10.69 14.98 -5.98
CA PRO A 39 10.43 16.25 -5.31
C PRO A 39 8.95 16.62 -5.13
N PRO A 40 8.03 16.36 -6.11
CA PRO A 40 6.62 16.65 -5.93
C PRO A 40 5.96 15.85 -4.81
N VAL A 41 6.31 14.56 -4.68
CA VAL A 41 5.79 13.66 -3.63
C VAL A 41 6.21 14.14 -2.25
N ARG A 42 7.49 14.49 -2.11
CA ARG A 42 8.03 15.02 -0.86
C ARG A 42 7.34 16.31 -0.43
N GLN A 43 7.15 17.26 -1.37
CA GLN A 43 6.45 18.51 -1.09
C GLN A 43 5.00 18.28 -0.68
N LEU A 44 4.32 17.34 -1.33
CA LEU A 44 2.94 16.97 -0.98
C LEU A 44 2.84 16.45 0.46
N LEU A 45 3.73 15.53 0.86
CA LEU A 45 3.75 14.98 2.21
C LEU A 45 4.02 16.05 3.27
N VAL A 46 4.99 16.93 3.04
CA VAL A 46 5.29 18.07 3.92
C VAL A 46 4.07 18.99 4.05
N ARG A 47 3.37 19.26 2.93
CA ARG A 47 2.18 20.12 2.92
C ARG A 47 1.00 19.49 3.68
N ILE A 48 0.79 18.18 3.54
CA ILE A 48 -0.24 17.45 4.29
C ILE A 48 0.01 17.59 5.80
N VAL A 49 1.24 17.36 6.25
CA VAL A 49 1.59 17.50 7.67
C VAL A 49 1.41 18.93 8.16
N TRP A 50 1.82 19.91 7.37
CA TRP A 50 1.61 21.31 7.72
C TRP A 50 0.14 21.65 7.87
N ILE A 51 -0.72 21.21 6.93
CA ILE A 51 -2.18 21.42 7.00
C ILE A 51 -2.76 20.73 8.25
N PHE A 52 -2.32 19.52 8.55
CA PHE A 52 -2.79 18.78 9.72
C PHE A 52 -2.43 19.51 11.04
N VAL A 53 -1.19 19.94 11.20
CA VAL A 53 -0.74 20.70 12.35
C VAL A 53 -1.52 22.02 12.47
N MET A 54 -1.64 22.76 11.38
CA MET A 54 -2.40 24.02 11.35
C MET A 54 -3.86 23.81 11.73
N GLY A 55 -4.48 22.72 11.24
CA GLY A 55 -5.86 22.36 11.62
C GLY A 55 -6.03 22.15 13.11
N LEU A 56 -5.10 21.44 13.76
CA LEU A 56 -5.12 21.24 15.22
C LEU A 56 -5.02 22.57 15.98
N PHE A 57 -4.09 23.43 15.61
CA PHE A 57 -3.93 24.74 16.23
C PHE A 57 -5.12 25.67 15.97
N ALA A 58 -5.73 25.59 14.78
CA ALA A 58 -6.95 26.33 14.47
C ALA A 58 -8.12 25.90 15.36
N ILE A 59 -8.30 24.60 15.59
CA ILE A 59 -9.30 24.07 16.52
C ILE A 59 -9.06 24.58 17.93
N MET A 60 -7.81 24.55 18.41
CA MET A 60 -7.45 25.09 19.73
C MET A 60 -7.73 26.60 19.85
N ALA A 61 -7.46 27.37 18.81
CA ALA A 61 -7.73 28.81 18.78
C ALA A 61 -9.24 29.08 18.81
N LEU A 62 -10.04 28.35 18.05
CA LEU A 62 -11.50 28.44 18.05
C LEU A 62 -12.09 28.10 19.42
N GLN A 63 -11.57 27.05 20.06
CA GLN A 63 -11.96 26.66 21.43
C GLN A 63 -11.68 27.77 22.46
N ASN A 64 -10.52 28.41 22.33
CA ASN A 64 -10.14 29.54 23.23
C ASN A 64 -11.09 30.74 23.04
N LEU A 65 -11.57 30.98 21.84
CA LEU A 65 -12.56 32.03 21.53
C LEU A 65 -13.96 31.70 22.03
N GLY A 66 -14.19 30.46 22.50
CA GLY A 66 -15.49 30.01 22.99
C GLY A 66 -16.41 29.45 21.92
N VAL A 67 -15.86 29.10 20.76
CA VAL A 67 -16.62 28.42 19.68
C VAL A 67 -16.93 27.00 20.12
N GLU A 68 -18.17 26.58 19.96
CA GLU A 68 -18.58 25.20 20.21
C GLU A 68 -17.97 24.27 19.16
N LEU A 69 -17.11 23.34 19.62
CA LEU A 69 -16.36 22.46 18.73
C LEU A 69 -17.13 21.24 18.27
N LEU A 70 -18.23 20.87 18.94
CA LEU A 70 -18.98 19.65 18.63
C LEU A 70 -19.45 19.58 17.17
N PRO A 71 -20.06 20.63 16.59
CA PRO A 71 -20.44 20.63 15.18
C PRO A 71 -19.24 20.52 14.24
N LEU A 72 -18.12 21.16 14.58
CA LEU A 72 -16.89 21.12 13.79
C LEU A 72 -16.28 19.71 13.78
N ILE A 73 -16.19 19.09 14.96
CA ILE A 73 -15.66 17.71 15.10
C ILE A 73 -16.57 16.73 14.36
N ALA A 74 -17.91 16.89 14.47
CA ALA A 74 -18.85 16.06 13.74
C ALA A 74 -18.66 16.19 12.22
N GLY A 75 -18.52 17.41 11.71
CA GLY A 75 -18.24 17.67 10.29
C GLY A 75 -16.92 17.06 9.80
N LEU A 76 -15.85 17.22 10.60
CA LEU A 76 -14.56 16.59 10.31
C LEU A 76 -14.64 15.05 10.34
N GLY A 77 -15.45 14.48 11.25
CA GLY A 77 -15.70 13.04 11.30
C GLY A 77 -16.35 12.51 10.02
N VAL A 78 -17.38 13.20 9.54
CA VAL A 78 -18.05 12.86 8.27
C VAL A 78 -17.09 12.99 7.09
N ALA A 79 -16.32 14.08 7.01
CA ALA A 79 -15.33 14.28 5.96
C ALA A 79 -14.24 13.20 6.01
N GLY A 80 -13.75 12.87 7.21
CA GLY A 80 -12.78 11.78 7.42
C GLY A 80 -13.31 10.42 6.99
N ALA A 81 -14.56 10.10 7.31
CA ALA A 81 -15.21 8.88 6.87
C ALA A 81 -15.33 8.84 5.32
N GLY A 82 -15.68 9.96 4.68
CA GLY A 82 -15.69 10.06 3.22
C GLY A 82 -14.34 9.79 2.58
N ILE A 83 -13.26 10.35 3.13
CA ILE A 83 -11.89 10.09 2.69
C ILE A 83 -11.52 8.62 2.89
N ALA A 84 -11.84 8.03 4.05
CA ALA A 84 -11.55 6.63 4.35
C ALA A 84 -12.24 5.69 3.36
N LEU A 85 -13.51 5.96 3.01
CA LEU A 85 -14.24 5.20 2.00
C LEU A 85 -13.62 5.36 0.62
N ALA A 86 -13.23 6.57 0.23
CA ALA A 86 -12.57 6.82 -1.05
C ALA A 86 -11.22 6.09 -1.16
N MET A 87 -10.49 5.92 -0.04
CA MET A 87 -9.20 5.25 0.02
C MET A 87 -9.29 3.75 0.36
N GLN A 88 -10.49 3.19 0.52
CA GLN A 88 -10.69 1.81 0.95
C GLN A 88 -9.92 0.79 0.11
N GLY A 89 -9.86 0.98 -1.21
CA GLY A 89 -9.13 0.09 -2.12
C GLY A 89 -7.61 0.12 -1.87
N VAL A 90 -7.05 1.31 -1.67
CA VAL A 90 -5.62 1.51 -1.41
C VAL A 90 -5.22 0.92 -0.06
N LEU A 91 -5.98 1.25 0.99
CA LEU A 91 -5.76 0.74 2.34
C LEU A 91 -5.91 -0.78 2.40
N GLY A 92 -6.90 -1.33 1.67
CA GLY A 92 -7.09 -2.78 1.57
C GLY A 92 -5.88 -3.50 0.96
N ASN A 93 -5.29 -2.95 -0.09
CA ASN A 93 -4.07 -3.50 -0.68
C ASN A 93 -2.88 -3.42 0.28
N MET A 94 -2.74 -2.32 1.00
CA MET A 94 -1.67 -2.11 1.97
C MET A 94 -1.76 -3.13 3.13
N VAL A 95 -2.94 -3.30 3.72
CA VAL A 95 -3.17 -4.28 4.80
C VAL A 95 -2.92 -5.71 4.31
N ALA A 96 -3.40 -6.05 3.10
CA ALA A 96 -3.15 -7.33 2.47
C ALA A 96 -1.66 -7.57 2.21
N GLY A 97 -0.93 -6.56 1.70
CA GLY A 97 0.51 -6.63 1.49
C GLY A 97 1.29 -6.86 2.79
N LEU A 98 0.94 -6.14 3.85
CA LEU A 98 1.51 -6.39 5.18
C LEU A 98 1.24 -7.81 5.65
N THR A 99 0.01 -8.31 5.46
CA THR A 99 -0.35 -9.69 5.81
C THR A 99 0.54 -10.68 5.07
N ILE A 100 0.73 -10.54 3.75
CA ILE A 100 1.59 -11.41 2.94
C ILE A 100 3.04 -11.36 3.43
N ILE A 101 3.57 -10.16 3.69
CA ILE A 101 4.96 -9.96 4.13
C ILE A 101 5.22 -10.62 5.51
N PHE A 102 4.26 -10.54 6.44
CA PHE A 102 4.40 -11.12 7.78
C PHE A 102 4.12 -12.61 7.82
N THR A 103 3.04 -13.07 7.20
CA THR A 103 2.63 -14.49 7.24
C THR A 103 3.41 -15.36 6.26
N LYS A 104 3.92 -14.78 5.18
CA LYS A 104 4.73 -15.42 4.14
C LYS A 104 4.08 -16.69 3.57
N PRO A 105 2.84 -16.63 3.07
CA PRO A 105 2.19 -17.78 2.45
C PRO A 105 2.94 -18.26 1.20
N PHE A 106 3.73 -17.37 0.60
CA PHE A 106 4.69 -17.62 -0.48
C PHE A 106 5.86 -16.64 -0.36
N ARG A 107 6.93 -16.92 -1.08
CA ARG A 107 8.16 -16.11 -1.08
C ARG A 107 8.58 -15.76 -2.50
N VAL A 108 9.41 -14.73 -2.63
CA VAL A 108 10.06 -14.40 -3.91
C VAL A 108 10.86 -15.61 -4.40
N GLY A 109 10.70 -15.95 -5.67
CA GLY A 109 11.30 -17.10 -6.32
C GLY A 109 10.46 -18.38 -6.27
N GLU A 110 9.36 -18.41 -5.53
CA GLU A 110 8.42 -19.55 -5.54
C GLU A 110 7.41 -19.42 -6.68
N TYR A 111 6.96 -20.54 -7.22
CA TYR A 111 5.94 -20.60 -8.26
C TYR A 111 4.58 -20.78 -7.60
N ILE A 112 3.66 -19.89 -7.91
CA ILE A 112 2.31 -19.90 -7.33
C ILE A 112 1.25 -19.81 -8.42
N SER A 113 0.04 -20.33 -8.10
CA SER A 113 -1.17 -20.11 -8.90
C SER A 113 -2.24 -19.51 -8.01
N ILE A 114 -2.81 -18.38 -8.44
CA ILE A 114 -3.83 -17.63 -7.70
C ILE A 114 -4.66 -16.78 -8.64
N ALA A 115 -5.96 -16.66 -8.38
CA ALA A 115 -6.89 -15.81 -9.14
C ALA A 115 -6.84 -16.04 -10.67
N SER A 116 -6.67 -17.29 -11.09
CA SER A 116 -6.51 -17.73 -12.50
C SER A 116 -5.21 -17.30 -13.17
N GLU A 117 -4.28 -16.75 -12.41
CA GLU A 117 -2.93 -16.40 -12.85
C GLU A 117 -1.91 -17.33 -12.21
N GLU A 118 -0.85 -17.65 -12.92
CA GLU A 118 0.22 -18.48 -12.38
C GLU A 118 1.57 -17.96 -12.85
N GLY A 119 2.58 -18.09 -12.00
CA GLY A 119 3.91 -17.62 -12.32
C GLY A 119 4.86 -17.66 -11.14
N GLN A 120 6.13 -17.35 -11.42
CA GLN A 120 7.12 -17.20 -10.39
C GLN A 120 7.00 -15.84 -9.72
N VAL A 121 6.98 -15.81 -8.40
CA VAL A 121 6.95 -14.56 -7.62
C VAL A 121 8.25 -13.80 -7.83
N GLU A 122 8.20 -12.68 -8.51
CA GLU A 122 9.35 -11.82 -8.78
C GLU A 122 9.54 -10.78 -7.68
N ASN A 123 8.43 -10.15 -7.24
CA ASN A 123 8.47 -9.11 -6.22
C ASN A 123 7.19 -9.08 -5.41
N ILE A 124 7.32 -8.78 -4.11
CA ILE A 124 6.21 -8.54 -3.18
C ILE A 124 6.36 -7.12 -2.66
N SER A 125 5.49 -6.23 -3.09
CA SER A 125 5.42 -4.85 -2.62
C SER A 125 4.29 -4.66 -1.60
N LEU A 126 4.19 -3.45 -1.03
CA LEU A 126 3.13 -3.13 -0.08
C LEU A 126 1.72 -3.17 -0.71
N PHE A 127 1.60 -2.87 -2.01
CA PHE A 127 0.30 -2.74 -2.69
C PHE A 127 0.01 -3.87 -3.68
N SER A 128 1.05 -4.52 -4.20
CA SER A 128 0.94 -5.52 -5.25
C SER A 128 2.04 -6.57 -5.15
N THR A 129 1.75 -7.74 -5.69
CA THR A 129 2.71 -8.82 -5.95
C THR A 129 2.87 -8.95 -7.46
N VAL A 130 4.10 -9.12 -7.92
CA VAL A 130 4.45 -9.29 -9.33
C VAL A 130 4.82 -10.74 -9.56
N LEU A 131 4.15 -11.37 -10.52
CA LEU A 131 4.48 -12.69 -11.03
C LEU A 131 5.13 -12.57 -12.41
N SER A 132 6.13 -13.40 -12.68
CA SER A 132 6.71 -13.57 -13.99
C SER A 132 6.22 -14.89 -14.61
N HIS A 133 5.70 -14.81 -15.82
CA HIS A 133 5.29 -15.96 -16.61
C HIS A 133 6.51 -16.57 -17.33
N PRO A 134 6.38 -17.83 -17.87
CA PRO A 134 7.46 -18.46 -18.63
C PRO A 134 7.88 -17.71 -19.90
N ASP A 135 6.99 -16.89 -20.48
CA ASP A 135 7.27 -16.03 -21.65
C ASP A 135 7.92 -14.70 -21.25
N LEU A 136 8.31 -14.54 -19.96
CA LEU A 136 8.88 -13.34 -19.36
C LEU A 136 7.92 -12.15 -19.25
N SER A 137 6.65 -12.34 -19.53
CA SER A 137 5.63 -11.32 -19.24
C SER A 137 5.41 -11.22 -17.73
N GLN A 138 5.07 -10.02 -17.27
CA GLN A 138 4.82 -9.75 -15.87
C GLN A 138 3.33 -9.50 -15.60
N VAL A 139 2.80 -10.16 -14.58
CA VAL A 139 1.45 -9.94 -14.09
C VAL A 139 1.52 -9.26 -12.74
N VAL A 140 0.91 -8.08 -12.62
CA VAL A 140 0.85 -7.31 -11.39
C VAL A 140 -0.50 -7.53 -10.72
N ILE A 141 -0.49 -8.24 -9.61
CA ILE A 141 -1.70 -8.59 -8.87
C ILE A 141 -1.82 -7.69 -7.64
N PRO A 142 -2.90 -6.89 -7.49
CA PRO A 142 -3.15 -6.15 -6.26
C PRO A 142 -3.26 -7.10 -5.07
N ASN A 143 -2.55 -6.82 -3.97
CA ASN A 143 -2.46 -7.73 -2.81
C ASN A 143 -3.84 -8.09 -2.22
N ARG A 144 -4.80 -7.15 -2.26
CA ARG A 144 -6.18 -7.41 -1.81
C ARG A 144 -6.86 -8.55 -2.57
N LYS A 145 -6.48 -8.80 -3.84
CA LYS A 145 -7.00 -9.94 -4.61
C LYS A 145 -6.37 -11.26 -4.20
N ILE A 146 -5.19 -11.23 -3.60
CA ILE A 146 -4.47 -12.42 -3.15
C ILE A 146 -5.01 -12.90 -1.80
N VAL A 147 -5.17 -11.96 -0.85
CA VAL A 147 -5.62 -12.28 0.50
C VAL A 147 -7.11 -12.63 0.48
N GLY A 148 -7.43 -13.86 0.85
CA GLY A 148 -8.79 -14.40 0.86
C GLY A 148 -9.11 -15.33 -0.31
N GLU A 149 -8.22 -15.47 -1.30
CA GLU A 149 -8.34 -16.43 -2.39
C GLU A 149 -7.58 -17.72 -2.10
N ILE A 150 -7.97 -18.78 -2.82
CA ILE A 150 -7.26 -20.06 -2.75
C ILE A 150 -5.95 -19.93 -3.52
N LEU A 151 -4.85 -20.17 -2.82
CA LEU A 151 -3.51 -20.09 -3.36
C LEU A 151 -2.90 -21.49 -3.43
N HIS A 152 -2.36 -21.86 -4.59
CA HIS A 152 -1.49 -23.02 -4.74
C HIS A 152 -0.04 -22.56 -4.77
N ASN A 153 0.76 -22.98 -3.79
CA ASN A 153 2.19 -22.73 -3.77
C ASN A 153 2.94 -24.01 -4.14
N TYR A 154 3.58 -24.02 -5.29
CA TYR A 154 4.35 -25.14 -5.82
C TYR A 154 5.81 -25.13 -5.31
N GLY A 155 6.21 -24.11 -4.56
CA GLY A 155 7.57 -23.92 -4.11
C GLY A 155 8.51 -23.48 -5.23
N LYS A 156 9.77 -23.95 -5.20
CA LYS A 156 10.79 -23.58 -6.18
C LYS A 156 10.79 -24.46 -7.43
N ILE A 157 10.15 -25.61 -7.37
CA ILE A 157 10.11 -26.61 -8.44
C ILE A 157 8.66 -26.88 -8.74
N ARG A 158 8.26 -26.70 -10.00
CA ARG A 158 6.94 -27.07 -10.50
C ARG A 158 7.06 -28.36 -11.29
N GLN A 159 6.26 -29.35 -10.91
CA GLN A 159 6.05 -30.53 -11.75
C GLN A 159 5.13 -30.15 -12.91
N LEU A 160 5.56 -30.42 -14.12
CA LEU A 160 4.75 -30.24 -15.32
C LEU A 160 4.42 -31.62 -15.87
N ASP A 161 3.15 -31.83 -16.17
CA ASP A 161 2.69 -33.03 -16.89
C ASP A 161 2.66 -32.68 -18.38
N VAL A 162 3.59 -33.22 -19.13
CA VAL A 162 3.66 -33.05 -20.59
C VAL A 162 3.07 -34.29 -21.27
N MET A 163 1.90 -34.12 -21.89
CA MET A 163 1.28 -35.18 -22.64
C MET A 163 1.88 -35.24 -24.07
N VAL A 164 2.48 -36.36 -24.41
CA VAL A 164 2.99 -36.63 -25.75
C VAL A 164 2.13 -37.69 -26.41
N GLY A 165 1.52 -37.36 -27.54
CA GLY A 165 0.77 -38.31 -28.34
C GLY A 165 1.70 -39.06 -29.30
N VAL A 166 1.59 -40.38 -29.35
CA VAL A 166 2.31 -41.24 -30.30
C VAL A 166 1.28 -41.93 -31.23
N ALA A 167 1.69 -42.25 -32.44
CA ALA A 167 0.84 -42.98 -33.40
C ALA A 167 0.58 -44.41 -32.88
N TYR A 168 -0.56 -45.00 -33.24
CA TYR A 168 -0.98 -46.32 -32.76
C TYR A 168 -0.06 -47.47 -33.19
N ASP A 169 0.72 -47.27 -34.24
CA ASP A 169 1.69 -48.22 -34.78
C ASP A 169 3.11 -48.01 -34.27
N THR A 170 3.31 -47.06 -33.37
CA THR A 170 4.61 -46.74 -32.80
C THR A 170 4.99 -47.77 -31.70
N ASP A 171 6.23 -48.27 -31.75
CA ASP A 171 6.80 -49.08 -30.69
C ASP A 171 6.96 -48.24 -29.41
N LEU A 172 6.22 -48.62 -28.36
CA LEU A 172 6.21 -47.91 -27.09
C LEU A 172 7.60 -47.82 -26.42
N ASN A 173 8.45 -48.85 -26.61
CA ASN A 173 9.81 -48.82 -26.05
C ASN A 173 10.68 -47.77 -26.74
N LYS A 174 10.54 -47.60 -28.04
CA LYS A 174 11.24 -46.53 -28.76
C LYS A 174 10.74 -45.15 -28.39
N ALA A 175 9.41 -45.01 -28.17
CA ALA A 175 8.82 -43.76 -27.75
C ALA A 175 9.32 -43.38 -26.33
N LEU A 176 9.33 -44.31 -25.40
CA LEU A 176 9.85 -44.09 -24.04
C LEU A 176 11.34 -43.74 -24.05
N SER A 177 12.16 -44.46 -24.82
CA SER A 177 13.60 -44.14 -24.95
C SER A 177 13.84 -42.74 -25.50
N ALA A 178 13.03 -42.27 -26.44
CA ALA A 178 13.15 -40.92 -26.99
C ALA A 178 12.73 -39.83 -25.98
N ILE A 179 11.81 -40.13 -25.05
CA ILE A 179 11.41 -39.19 -23.98
C ILE A 179 12.50 -39.14 -22.90
N ASP A 180 13.17 -40.25 -22.60
CA ASP A 180 14.23 -40.30 -21.58
C ASP A 180 15.54 -39.61 -22.03
N GLU A 181 15.71 -39.38 -23.36
CA GLU A 181 16.87 -38.67 -23.94
C GLU A 181 16.73 -37.13 -23.94
N VAL A 182 15.54 -36.57 -23.57
CA VAL A 182 15.24 -35.13 -23.59
C VAL A 182 15.31 -34.55 -22.21
#